data_5b70d0e772fb0614018db58b67ddf2d6
#
_entry.id   5b70d0e772fb0614018db58b67ddf2d6
#
_cell.length_a   1.000
_cell.length_b   1.000
_cell.length_c   1.000
_cell.angle_alpha   90.00
_cell.angle_beta   90.00
_cell.angle_gamma   90.00
#
_symmetry.space_group_name_H-M   'P 1'
#
loop_
_entity.id
_entity.type
_entity.pdbx_description
1 polymer ?
#
loop_
_entity_poly.entity_id
_entity_poly.type
_entity_poly.pdbx_seq_one_letter_code
_entity_poly.pdbx_strand_id
1 'polypeptide(L)'
;MKRILLLGWLGLATAGWAEQAQLAGLWKNTALGIAQSAVIISQQGATIHVAGYGVWAEGGPGVWHSKGAKIEGSRAKIPITYTTLPKPSFDPNVELDLQISSDSKTLEGTWKNSLGRKGPVKFVKVEAEAAPKTATEETPAAEGPATDTETKP
;
A
#
# COMPACT_ATOMS: atom_id res chain seq x y z
N MET A 1 -35.90 -36.85 47.48
CA MET A 1 -35.21 -35.55 47.23
C MET A 1 -34.18 -35.76 46.15
N LYS A 2 -34.44 -35.31 44.89
CA LYS A 2 -33.54 -35.42 43.74
C LYS A 2 -32.88 -34.04 43.52
N ARG A 3 -31.57 -33.96 43.66
CA ARG A 3 -30.79 -32.75 43.37
C ARG A 3 -30.37 -32.79 41.91
N ILE A 4 -30.86 -31.83 41.11
CA ILE A 4 -30.49 -31.63 39.71
C ILE A 4 -29.27 -30.65 39.72
N LEU A 5 -28.12 -31.15 39.31
CA LEU A 5 -26.93 -30.31 39.03
C LEU A 5 -27.04 -29.75 37.61
N LEU A 6 -27.27 -28.44 37.53
CA LEU A 6 -27.17 -27.67 36.28
C LEU A 6 -25.68 -27.35 36.03
N LEU A 7 -25.06 -28.08 35.10
CA LEU A 7 -23.78 -27.68 34.54
C LEU A 7 -23.99 -26.56 33.53
N GLY A 8 -23.61 -25.33 33.95
CA GLY A 8 -23.56 -24.19 33.04
C GLY A 8 -22.36 -24.31 32.09
N TRP A 9 -22.64 -24.40 30.79
CA TRP A 9 -21.65 -24.27 29.74
C TRP A 9 -21.30 -22.77 29.59
N LEU A 10 -20.15 -22.36 30.11
CA LEU A 10 -19.53 -21.07 29.71
C LEU A 10 -18.93 -21.26 28.33
N GLY A 11 -19.64 -20.87 27.31
CA GLY A 11 -19.11 -20.70 25.96
C GLY A 11 -18.12 -19.53 25.95
N LEU A 12 -16.81 -19.82 25.94
CA LEU A 12 -15.79 -18.83 25.58
C LEU A 12 -15.98 -18.47 24.10
N ALA A 13 -16.65 -17.36 23.85
CA ALA A 13 -16.61 -16.71 22.56
C ALA A 13 -15.18 -16.18 22.35
N THR A 14 -14.35 -16.93 21.65
CA THR A 14 -13.09 -16.41 21.09
C THR A 14 -13.48 -15.34 20.06
N ALA A 15 -13.45 -14.07 20.45
CA ALA A 15 -13.51 -12.97 19.52
C ALA A 15 -12.28 -13.11 18.60
N GLY A 16 -12.47 -13.75 17.46
CA GLY A 16 -11.48 -13.81 16.40
C GLY A 16 -11.18 -12.38 16.00
N TRP A 17 -9.98 -11.91 16.30
CA TRP A 17 -9.47 -10.65 15.80
C TRP A 17 -9.38 -10.80 14.30
N ALA A 18 -10.31 -10.21 13.58
CA ALA A 18 -10.22 -10.14 12.12
C ALA A 18 -8.88 -9.45 11.80
N GLU A 19 -7.99 -10.17 11.15
CA GLU A 19 -6.70 -9.63 10.73
C GLU A 19 -6.95 -8.40 9.87
N GLN A 20 -6.45 -7.27 10.32
CA GLN A 20 -6.66 -6.01 9.62
C GLN A 20 -5.87 -6.02 8.31
N ALA A 21 -6.53 -5.66 7.21
CA ALA A 21 -5.91 -5.58 5.90
C ALA A 21 -4.63 -4.73 5.92
N GLN A 22 -3.55 -5.26 5.34
CA GLN A 22 -2.23 -4.62 5.29
C GLN A 22 -2.03 -3.95 3.93
N LEU A 23 -2.37 -2.66 3.86
CA LEU A 23 -2.35 -1.88 2.62
C LEU A 23 -1.07 -1.07 2.41
N ALA A 24 -0.23 -0.90 3.44
CA ALA A 24 1.00 -0.14 3.29
C ALA A 24 1.87 -0.65 2.14
N GLY A 25 2.44 0.25 1.35
CA GLY A 25 3.31 -0.09 0.23
C GLY A 25 3.06 0.69 -1.04
N LEU A 26 3.68 0.23 -2.12
CA LEU A 26 3.57 0.79 -3.46
C LEU A 26 2.47 0.05 -4.25
N TRP A 27 1.69 0.82 -4.99
CA TRP A 27 0.57 0.34 -5.78
C TRP A 27 0.58 0.93 -7.18
N LYS A 28 -0.04 0.25 -8.13
CA LYS A 28 -0.31 0.75 -9.48
C LYS A 28 -1.81 0.83 -9.71
N ASN A 29 -2.25 1.92 -10.32
CA ASN A 29 -3.61 2.01 -10.87
C ASN A 29 -3.61 1.31 -12.24
N THR A 30 -4.49 0.35 -12.41
CA THR A 30 -4.63 -0.44 -13.65
C THR A 30 -5.92 -0.15 -14.39
N ALA A 31 -6.63 0.93 -14.03
CA ALA A 31 -7.85 1.33 -14.73
C ALA A 31 -7.55 1.75 -16.17
N LEU A 32 -8.55 1.57 -17.05
CA LEU A 32 -8.45 1.99 -18.45
C LEU A 32 -8.17 3.50 -18.57
N GLY A 33 -7.34 3.87 -19.54
CA GLY A 33 -7.00 5.28 -19.80
C GLY A 33 -5.86 5.83 -18.94
N ILE A 34 -5.24 5.03 -18.06
CA ILE A 34 -4.05 5.42 -17.30
C ILE A 34 -2.84 4.71 -17.88
N ALA A 35 -1.92 5.49 -18.45
CA ALA A 35 -0.72 4.97 -19.09
C ALA A 35 0.37 4.61 -18.07
N GLN A 36 0.50 5.41 -17.02
CA GLN A 36 1.47 5.20 -15.94
C GLN A 36 0.85 5.63 -14.62
N SER A 37 1.21 4.96 -13.54
CA SER A 37 0.80 5.37 -12.21
C SER A 37 1.76 4.82 -11.14
N ALA A 38 1.88 5.57 -10.06
CA ALA A 38 2.47 5.13 -8.81
C ALA A 38 1.61 5.68 -7.67
N VAL A 39 1.26 4.82 -6.74
CA VAL A 39 0.44 5.17 -5.57
C VAL A 39 1.11 4.61 -4.34
N ILE A 40 1.33 5.45 -3.36
CA ILE A 40 1.93 5.07 -2.08
C ILE A 40 0.83 5.11 -1.03
N ILE A 41 0.68 4.03 -0.29
CA ILE A 41 -0.19 3.94 0.87
C ILE A 41 0.69 3.79 2.10
N SER A 42 0.55 4.69 3.06
CA SER A 42 1.03 4.51 4.43
C SER A 42 -0.15 4.17 5.33
N GLN A 43 0.08 3.30 6.32
CA GLN A 43 -0.97 2.78 7.19
C GLN A 43 -0.53 2.80 8.64
N GLN A 44 -1.42 3.29 9.51
CA GLN A 44 -1.26 3.22 10.95
C GLN A 44 -2.58 2.70 11.56
N GLY A 45 -2.59 1.45 11.97
CA GLY A 45 -3.83 0.77 12.36
C GLY A 45 -4.85 0.81 11.20
N ALA A 46 -6.08 1.22 11.49
CA ALA A 46 -7.15 1.35 10.50
C ALA A 46 -7.04 2.64 9.64
N THR A 47 -6.14 3.55 9.97
CA THR A 47 -5.99 4.80 9.22
C THR A 47 -4.96 4.65 8.11
N ILE A 48 -5.30 5.11 6.91
CA ILE A 48 -4.42 5.14 5.75
C ILE A 48 -4.29 6.57 5.22
N HIS A 49 -3.09 6.90 4.74
CA HIS A 49 -2.80 8.09 3.94
C HIS A 49 -2.31 7.63 2.58
N VAL A 50 -2.82 8.26 1.55
CA VAL A 50 -2.56 7.85 0.18
C VAL A 50 -2.05 9.04 -0.61
N ALA A 51 -0.98 8.86 -1.35
CA ALA A 51 -0.49 9.81 -2.33
C ALA A 51 -0.30 9.10 -3.67
N GLY A 52 -0.65 9.75 -4.75
CA GLY A 52 -0.61 9.14 -6.06
C GLY A 52 -0.20 10.10 -7.17
N TYR A 53 0.41 9.50 -8.17
CA TYR A 53 0.73 10.09 -9.44
C TYR A 53 0.15 9.22 -10.55
N GLY A 54 -0.34 9.85 -11.61
CA GLY A 54 -0.79 9.13 -12.80
C GLY A 54 -0.65 9.98 -14.05
N VAL A 55 -0.50 9.31 -15.19
CA VAL A 55 -0.53 9.93 -16.52
C VAL A 55 -1.74 9.39 -17.25
N TRP A 56 -2.66 10.28 -17.59
CA TRP A 56 -3.87 9.95 -18.34
C TRP A 56 -3.64 10.07 -19.83
N ALA A 57 -4.10 9.09 -20.61
CA ALA A 57 -3.92 9.05 -22.07
C ALA A 57 -4.52 10.28 -22.77
N GLU A 58 -5.67 10.78 -22.28
CA GLU A 58 -6.36 11.95 -22.83
C GLU A 58 -6.14 13.24 -22.02
N GLY A 59 -5.07 13.30 -21.25
CA GLY A 59 -4.80 14.43 -20.38
C GLY A 59 -3.31 14.66 -20.26
N GLY A 60 -2.79 14.51 -19.09
CA GLY A 60 -1.40 14.67 -18.76
C GLY A 60 -1.12 14.06 -17.38
N PRO A 61 -0.01 14.45 -16.78
CA PRO A 61 0.30 14.02 -15.43
C PRO A 61 -0.66 14.66 -14.43
N GLY A 62 -1.07 13.88 -13.45
CA GLY A 62 -1.83 14.36 -12.30
C GLY A 62 -1.20 13.85 -11.01
N VAL A 63 -1.18 14.69 -10.00
CA VAL A 63 -0.70 14.36 -8.65
C VAL A 63 -1.83 14.60 -7.67
N TRP A 64 -2.03 13.69 -6.76
CA TRP A 64 -3.11 13.75 -5.79
C TRP A 64 -2.71 13.14 -4.45
N HIS A 65 -3.43 13.48 -3.41
CA HIS A 65 -3.24 12.92 -2.09
C HIS A 65 -4.57 12.82 -1.33
N SER A 66 -4.58 12.01 -0.29
CA SER A 66 -5.67 11.90 0.68
C SER A 66 -5.27 12.60 1.98
N LYS A 67 -6.25 13.21 2.65
CA LYS A 67 -6.08 13.76 4.00
C LYS A 67 -6.17 12.69 5.11
N GLY A 68 -6.28 11.44 4.72
CA GLY A 68 -6.49 10.28 5.59
C GLY A 68 -7.85 9.65 5.31
N ALA A 69 -7.88 8.33 5.43
CA ALA A 69 -9.09 7.53 5.30
C ALA A 69 -9.05 6.38 6.30
N LYS A 70 -10.20 5.77 6.57
CA LYS A 70 -10.29 4.60 7.45
C LYS A 70 -10.63 3.35 6.65
N ILE A 71 -10.03 2.25 7.06
CA ILE A 71 -10.42 0.91 6.63
C ILE A 71 -11.56 0.45 7.54
N GLU A 72 -12.68 0.06 6.96
CA GLU A 72 -13.85 -0.46 7.64
C GLU A 72 -14.14 -1.89 7.12
N GLY A 73 -13.71 -2.88 7.87
CA GLY A 73 -13.73 -4.27 7.41
C GLY A 73 -12.89 -4.46 6.15
N SER A 74 -13.53 -4.86 5.05
CA SER A 74 -12.90 -5.04 3.73
C SER A 74 -13.11 -3.85 2.78
N ARG A 75 -13.46 -2.66 3.29
CA ARG A 75 -13.71 -1.47 2.47
C ARG A 75 -12.90 -0.28 2.94
N ALA A 76 -12.59 0.60 2.00
CA ALA A 76 -11.98 1.89 2.27
C ALA A 76 -12.63 2.97 1.40
N LYS A 77 -13.11 4.05 2.05
CA LYS A 77 -13.53 5.28 1.37
C LYS A 77 -12.43 6.31 1.50
N ILE A 78 -11.87 6.74 0.39
CA ILE A 78 -10.67 7.58 0.36
C ILE A 78 -10.99 8.88 -0.38
N PRO A 79 -11.18 9.99 0.36
CA PRO A 79 -11.28 11.31 -0.27
C PRO A 79 -9.89 11.72 -0.74
N ILE A 80 -9.77 12.03 -2.02
CA ILE A 80 -8.52 12.52 -2.64
C ILE A 80 -8.70 13.94 -3.18
N THR A 81 -7.62 14.69 -3.15
CA THR A 81 -7.54 16.03 -3.73
C THR A 81 -6.35 16.07 -4.68
N TYR A 82 -6.60 16.51 -5.92
CA TYR A 82 -5.53 16.73 -6.88
C TYR A 82 -4.79 18.02 -6.57
N THR A 83 -3.48 17.95 -6.50
CA THR A 83 -2.55 19.11 -6.44
C THR A 83 -2.08 19.52 -7.83
N THR A 84 -2.07 18.58 -8.77
CA THR A 84 -1.84 18.82 -10.18
C THR A 84 -2.94 18.11 -10.96
N LEU A 85 -3.71 18.86 -11.73
CA LEU A 85 -4.79 18.29 -12.54
C LEU A 85 -4.25 17.75 -13.87
N PRO A 86 -4.67 16.58 -14.33
CA PRO A 86 -4.29 16.03 -15.64
C PRO A 86 -4.70 16.97 -16.81
N LYS A 87 -5.81 17.67 -16.64
CA LYS A 87 -6.30 18.72 -17.54
C LYS A 87 -7.24 19.67 -16.78
N PRO A 88 -7.42 20.92 -17.23
CA PRO A 88 -8.24 21.93 -16.52
C PRO A 88 -9.70 21.52 -16.25
N SER A 89 -10.25 20.63 -17.08
CA SER A 89 -11.63 20.13 -16.91
C SER A 89 -11.78 19.00 -15.89
N PHE A 90 -10.69 18.55 -15.26
CA PHE A 90 -10.76 17.57 -14.16
C PHE A 90 -11.27 18.25 -12.89
N ASP A 91 -12.06 17.51 -12.13
CA ASP A 91 -12.46 17.92 -10.79
C ASP A 91 -11.31 17.66 -9.82
N PRO A 92 -10.93 18.67 -9.02
CA PRO A 92 -9.85 18.48 -8.04
C PRO A 92 -10.21 17.52 -6.90
N ASN A 93 -11.49 17.27 -6.65
CA ASN A 93 -11.94 16.45 -5.55
C ASN A 93 -12.64 15.19 -6.04
N VAL A 94 -12.13 14.06 -5.60
CA VAL A 94 -12.65 12.73 -5.97
C VAL A 94 -12.72 11.87 -4.71
N GLU A 95 -13.77 11.07 -4.58
CA GLU A 95 -13.90 10.03 -3.58
C GLU A 95 -13.69 8.67 -4.25
N LEU A 96 -12.85 7.84 -3.66
CA LEU A 96 -12.69 6.43 -4.02
C LEU A 96 -13.48 5.58 -3.02
N ASP A 97 -14.32 4.67 -3.52
CA ASP A 97 -15.00 3.64 -2.71
C ASP A 97 -14.48 2.28 -3.16
N LEU A 98 -13.62 1.67 -2.34
CA LEU A 98 -12.81 0.52 -2.69
C LEU A 98 -13.13 -0.68 -1.82
N GLN A 99 -13.25 -1.85 -2.45
CA GLN A 99 -13.24 -3.16 -1.83
C GLN A 99 -11.79 -3.65 -1.78
N ILE A 100 -11.37 -4.17 -0.64
CA ILE A 100 -10.06 -4.76 -0.40
C ILE A 100 -10.16 -6.26 -0.63
N SER A 101 -9.28 -6.84 -1.44
CA SER A 101 -9.18 -8.30 -1.61
C SER A 101 -8.71 -8.99 -0.32
N SER A 102 -9.06 -10.24 -0.15
CA SER A 102 -8.73 -11.03 1.05
C SER A 102 -7.21 -11.16 1.29
N ASP A 103 -6.40 -11.11 0.23
CA ASP A 103 -4.96 -11.13 0.28
C ASP A 103 -4.32 -9.74 0.44
N SER A 104 -5.12 -8.67 0.53
CA SER A 104 -4.69 -7.27 0.61
C SER A 104 -3.78 -6.82 -0.54
N LYS A 105 -3.88 -7.44 -1.72
CA LYS A 105 -3.06 -7.14 -2.91
C LYS A 105 -3.83 -6.39 -4.00
N THR A 106 -5.14 -6.32 -3.90
CA THR A 106 -5.99 -5.62 -4.86
C THR A 106 -6.98 -4.71 -4.14
N LEU A 107 -7.15 -3.50 -4.65
CA LEU A 107 -8.21 -2.56 -4.29
C LEU A 107 -9.02 -2.28 -5.54
N GLU A 108 -10.31 -2.59 -5.51
CA GLU A 108 -11.17 -2.43 -6.68
C GLU A 108 -12.50 -1.77 -6.29
N GLY A 109 -12.99 -0.89 -7.12
CA GLY A 109 -14.22 -0.19 -6.82
C GLY A 109 -14.53 0.92 -7.79
N THR A 110 -15.00 2.05 -7.27
CA THR A 110 -15.40 3.19 -8.08
C THR A 110 -14.79 4.49 -7.55
N TRP A 111 -14.53 5.40 -8.46
CA TRP A 111 -14.30 6.80 -8.15
C TRP A 111 -15.57 7.61 -8.45
N LYS A 112 -15.79 8.66 -7.67
CA LYS A 112 -16.85 9.66 -7.88
C LYS A 112 -16.30 11.05 -7.64
N ASN A 113 -16.61 12.01 -8.50
CA ASN A 113 -16.23 13.40 -8.32
C ASN A 113 -17.39 14.28 -7.81
N SER A 114 -17.12 15.55 -7.50
CA SER A 114 -18.12 16.49 -7.00
C SER A 114 -19.25 16.78 -8.01
N LEU A 115 -18.98 16.59 -9.31
CA LEU A 115 -19.96 16.76 -10.40
C LEU A 115 -20.85 15.51 -10.60
N GLY A 116 -20.71 14.49 -9.75
CA GLY A 116 -21.47 13.24 -9.83
C GLY A 116 -21.00 12.27 -10.90
N ARG A 117 -19.94 12.56 -11.65
CA ARG A 117 -19.32 11.61 -12.57
C ARG A 117 -18.65 10.50 -11.78
N LYS A 118 -18.72 9.28 -12.30
CA LYS A 118 -18.17 8.08 -11.67
C LYS A 118 -17.60 7.13 -12.73
N GLY A 119 -16.69 6.27 -12.30
CA GLY A 119 -16.13 5.20 -13.13
C GLY A 119 -15.42 4.15 -12.29
N PRO A 120 -15.01 3.04 -12.92
CA PRO A 120 -14.27 2.00 -12.23
C PRO A 120 -12.84 2.46 -11.90
N VAL A 121 -12.28 1.89 -10.83
CA VAL A 121 -10.88 2.07 -10.46
C VAL A 121 -10.35 0.77 -9.87
N LYS A 122 -9.09 0.46 -10.18
CA LYS A 122 -8.43 -0.72 -9.67
C LYS A 122 -6.96 -0.42 -9.40
N PHE A 123 -6.52 -0.78 -8.19
CA PHE A 123 -5.12 -0.71 -7.80
C PHE A 123 -4.61 -2.11 -7.51
N VAL A 124 -3.38 -2.37 -7.91
CA VAL A 124 -2.68 -3.63 -7.63
C VAL A 124 -1.40 -3.31 -6.88
N LYS A 125 -1.16 -4.02 -5.78
CA LYS A 125 0.04 -3.86 -4.98
C LYS A 125 1.27 -4.30 -5.77
N VAL A 126 2.31 -3.47 -5.77
CA VAL A 126 3.60 -3.81 -6.35
C VAL A 126 4.37 -4.59 -5.31
N GLU A 127 4.66 -5.84 -5.61
CA GLU A 127 5.57 -6.62 -4.78
C GLU A 127 6.98 -6.08 -4.97
N ALA A 128 7.67 -5.79 -3.86
CA ALA A 128 9.09 -5.46 -3.94
C ALA A 128 9.81 -6.68 -4.50
N GLU A 129 10.43 -6.52 -5.66
CA GLU A 129 11.38 -7.52 -6.17
C GLU A 129 12.43 -7.72 -5.07
N ALA A 130 12.60 -8.96 -4.61
CA ALA A 130 13.56 -9.26 -3.55
C ALA A 130 14.89 -8.64 -3.95
N ALA A 131 15.40 -7.70 -3.14
CA ALA A 131 16.69 -7.09 -3.40
C ALA A 131 17.70 -8.20 -3.68
N PRO A 132 18.51 -8.11 -4.75
CA PRO A 132 19.53 -9.09 -5.03
C PRO A 132 20.35 -9.25 -3.75
N LYS A 133 20.48 -10.50 -3.26
CA LYS A 133 21.33 -10.81 -2.10
C LYS A 133 22.67 -10.21 -2.42
N THR A 134 23.05 -9.16 -1.69
CA THR A 134 24.37 -8.55 -1.76
C THR A 134 25.37 -9.68 -1.64
N ALA A 135 26.13 -9.94 -2.72
CA ALA A 135 27.23 -10.87 -2.69
C ALA A 135 28.12 -10.40 -1.53
N THR A 136 28.38 -11.29 -0.59
CA THR A 136 29.28 -11.07 0.53
C THR A 136 30.58 -10.53 -0.06
N GLU A 137 30.89 -9.30 0.24
CA GLU A 137 32.14 -8.64 -0.15
C GLU A 137 33.25 -9.44 0.54
N GLU A 138 33.93 -10.24 -0.26
CA GLU A 138 35.11 -11.01 0.17
C GLU A 138 36.18 -9.98 0.50
N THR A 139 36.42 -9.77 1.79
CA THR A 139 37.47 -8.87 2.28
C THR A 139 38.80 -9.33 1.72
N PRO A 140 39.51 -8.52 0.93
CA PRO A 140 40.84 -8.90 0.46
C PRO A 140 41.77 -9.05 1.64
N ALA A 141 42.40 -10.21 1.75
CA ALA A 141 43.42 -10.49 2.75
C ALA A 141 44.52 -9.43 2.68
N ALA A 142 44.78 -8.76 3.82
CA ALA A 142 45.84 -7.82 3.96
C ALA A 142 47.20 -8.52 3.73
N GLU A 143 47.88 -8.21 2.63
CA GLU A 143 49.29 -8.52 2.44
C GLU A 143 50.09 -7.83 3.52
N GLY A 144 50.77 -8.61 4.34
CA GLY A 144 51.69 -8.11 5.38
C GLY A 144 52.93 -7.42 4.78
N PRO A 145 53.52 -6.47 5.50
CA PRO A 145 54.66 -5.71 5.00
C PRO A 145 55.91 -6.58 4.84
N ALA A 146 56.54 -6.50 3.66
CA ALA A 146 57.86 -7.08 3.39
C ALA A 146 58.92 -6.41 4.27
N THR A 147 59.61 -7.22 5.07
CA THR A 147 60.79 -6.81 5.84
C THR A 147 61.97 -6.74 4.93
N ASP A 148 62.42 -5.53 4.58
CA ASP A 148 63.71 -5.27 3.98
C ASP A 148 64.80 -5.48 5.03
N THR A 149 65.63 -6.51 4.80
CA THR A 149 66.84 -6.75 5.58
C THR A 149 68.01 -6.02 4.83
N GLU A 150 68.36 -4.87 5.31
CA GLU A 150 69.56 -4.13 4.87
C GLU A 150 70.81 -4.80 5.46
N THR A 151 71.64 -5.39 4.60
CA THR A 151 73.00 -5.86 4.93
C THR A 151 74.01 -4.86 4.42
N LYS A 152 74.77 -4.24 5.32
CA LYS A 152 75.90 -3.38 5.07
C LYS A 152 77.22 -4.11 5.35
N PRO A 153 78.26 -3.94 4.55
CA PRO A 153 79.65 -4.09 4.98
C PRO A 153 80.26 -2.76 5.44
#